data_6c0d044387162345d5a197c0231c01d3
#
_entry.id   6c0d044387162345d5a197c0231c01d3
#
_cell.length_a   1.000
_cell.length_b   1.000
_cell.length_c   1.000
_cell.angle_alpha   90.00
_cell.angle_beta   90.00
_cell.angle_gamma   90.00
#
_symmetry.space_group_name_H-M   'P 1'
#
loop_
_entity.id
_entity.type
_entity.pdbx_description
1 polymer ?
#
loop_
_entity_poly.entity_id
_entity_poly.type
_entity_poly.pdbx_seq_one_letter_code
_entity_poly.pdbx_strand_id
1 'polypeptide(L)'
;MGALVADRTAPPGGPREADRMLARAARAYRDRLDGGPVAAVGIDLGTATCALVAVDQEGRPLWVDSHPTGAIRDGVVVDFFAARDAVARLLDDARTALGVDIDRAATAYPPGVPRSDAAACRFVLESAGVDEVVLTDEVSAAQAALRVDDGVLVDVGGGSTGVGVLRGGELVALDDRPGGGHHLDLILAGALGIPLAEAERRKREDSASYAGVLKPGLQRVAASIRSMSRGAEDLDVHLAGGAVMVAHAADVIGAELGRPVHAYPHSLFITPVGIARTLL
;
A
#
# COMPACT_ATOMS: atom_id res chain seq x y z
N MET A 1 -37.46 -14.42 -30.98
CA MET A 1 -37.50 -14.53 -29.52
C MET A 1 -36.08 -14.51 -29.02
N GLY A 2 -35.53 -13.32 -28.77
CA GLY A 2 -34.16 -13.11 -28.33
C GLY A 2 -34.14 -13.10 -26.79
N ALA A 3 -33.37 -14.00 -26.20
CA ALA A 3 -33.15 -14.04 -24.77
C ALA A 3 -32.20 -12.88 -24.39
N LEU A 4 -32.74 -11.96 -23.57
CA LEU A 4 -31.91 -10.98 -22.86
C LEU A 4 -30.95 -11.73 -21.92
N VAL A 5 -29.65 -11.65 -22.22
CA VAL A 5 -28.62 -12.03 -21.27
C VAL A 5 -28.61 -10.97 -20.20
N ALA A 6 -29.09 -11.33 -19.02
CA ALA A 6 -29.00 -10.48 -17.83
C ALA A 6 -27.52 -10.19 -17.55
N ASP A 7 -27.18 -8.91 -17.58
CA ASP A 7 -25.91 -8.38 -17.12
C ASP A 7 -25.76 -8.77 -15.64
N ARG A 8 -24.91 -9.77 -15.36
CA ARG A 8 -24.52 -10.09 -14.00
C ARG A 8 -23.67 -8.93 -13.51
N THR A 9 -24.25 -8.06 -12.70
CA THR A 9 -23.51 -7.06 -11.94
C THR A 9 -22.35 -7.76 -11.22
N ALA A 10 -21.12 -7.36 -11.55
CA ALA A 10 -19.95 -7.85 -10.85
C ALA A 10 -20.12 -7.63 -9.34
N PRO A 11 -19.64 -8.56 -8.49
CA PRO A 11 -19.74 -8.40 -7.04
C PRO A 11 -19.09 -7.08 -6.61
N PRO A 12 -19.59 -6.42 -5.55
CA PRO A 12 -18.97 -5.22 -5.00
C PRO A 12 -17.55 -5.57 -4.61
N GLY A 13 -16.57 -4.81 -5.15
CA GLY A 13 -15.14 -5.05 -4.93
C GLY A 13 -14.35 -5.60 -6.14
N GLY A 14 -14.95 -5.71 -7.33
CA GLY A 14 -14.21 -6.19 -8.52
C GLY A 14 -13.14 -5.19 -9.01
N PRO A 15 -12.16 -5.64 -9.84
CA PRO A 15 -11.03 -4.85 -10.35
C PRO A 15 -11.41 -3.46 -10.87
N ARG A 16 -12.56 -3.31 -11.51
CA ARG A 16 -13.04 -2.02 -12.04
C ARG A 16 -13.42 -1.01 -10.94
N GLU A 17 -13.81 -1.47 -9.75
CA GLU A 17 -14.10 -0.59 -8.61
C GLU A 17 -12.80 -0.12 -7.97
N ALA A 18 -11.85 -1.03 -7.77
CA ALA A 18 -10.52 -0.73 -7.28
C ALA A 18 -9.80 0.28 -8.20
N ASP A 19 -9.82 0.06 -9.52
CA ASP A 19 -9.21 0.97 -10.49
C ASP A 19 -9.81 2.39 -10.42
N ARG A 20 -11.14 2.50 -10.29
CA ARG A 20 -11.82 3.81 -10.14
C ARG A 20 -11.46 4.51 -8.84
N MET A 21 -11.39 3.75 -7.74
CA MET A 21 -10.97 4.27 -6.44
C MET A 21 -9.53 4.79 -6.51
N LEU A 22 -8.61 4.02 -7.07
CA LEU A 22 -7.19 4.38 -7.17
C LEU A 22 -6.96 5.56 -8.12
N ALA A 23 -7.67 5.61 -9.25
CA ALA A 23 -7.66 6.77 -10.14
C ALA A 23 -8.22 8.03 -9.44
N ARG A 24 -9.19 7.87 -8.54
CA ARG A 24 -9.69 8.97 -7.71
C ARG A 24 -8.62 9.40 -6.68
N ALA A 25 -7.95 8.46 -6.01
CA ALA A 25 -6.86 8.76 -5.09
C ALA A 25 -5.72 9.52 -5.77
N ALA A 26 -5.35 9.11 -6.98
CA ALA A 26 -4.33 9.81 -7.77
C ALA A 26 -4.74 11.25 -8.12
N ARG A 27 -6.02 11.50 -8.44
CA ARG A 27 -6.52 12.87 -8.68
C ARG A 27 -6.63 13.70 -7.40
N ALA A 28 -6.87 13.05 -6.26
CA ALA A 28 -6.94 13.70 -4.96
C ALA A 28 -5.55 14.08 -4.40
N TYR A 29 -4.48 13.73 -5.11
CA TYR A 29 -3.12 14.01 -4.64
C TYR A 29 -2.85 15.52 -4.63
N ARG A 30 -2.71 16.08 -3.43
CA ARG A 30 -2.57 17.52 -3.13
C ARG A 30 -3.72 18.40 -3.63
N ASP A 31 -4.84 17.78 -4.01
CA ASP A 31 -6.02 18.51 -4.48
C ASP A 31 -7.27 17.94 -3.81
N ARG A 32 -8.09 18.81 -3.23
CA ARG A 32 -9.35 18.39 -2.62
C ARG A 32 -10.38 18.12 -3.70
N LEU A 33 -10.90 16.90 -3.73
CA LEU A 33 -11.98 16.51 -4.63
C LEU A 33 -13.35 16.73 -3.99
N ASP A 34 -14.34 17.04 -4.86
CA ASP A 34 -15.75 17.06 -4.46
C ASP A 34 -16.19 15.71 -3.90
N GLY A 35 -16.98 15.74 -2.82
CA GLY A 35 -17.49 14.57 -2.14
C GLY A 35 -18.25 14.94 -0.87
N GLY A 36 -18.61 13.93 -0.08
CA GLY A 36 -19.20 14.11 1.24
C GLY A 36 -18.24 14.74 2.25
N PRO A 37 -18.66 14.89 3.51
CA PRO A 37 -17.76 15.27 4.59
C PRO A 37 -16.65 14.21 4.77
N VAL A 38 -15.52 14.63 5.34
CA VAL A 38 -14.46 13.70 5.76
C VAL A 38 -15.03 12.77 6.83
N ALA A 39 -14.95 11.47 6.59
CA ALA A 39 -15.44 10.45 7.50
C ALA A 39 -14.30 9.69 8.19
N ALA A 40 -13.17 9.50 7.51
CA ALA A 40 -12.05 8.78 8.05
C ALA A 40 -10.71 9.27 7.46
N VAL A 41 -9.65 9.14 8.26
CA VAL A 41 -8.28 9.49 7.89
C VAL A 41 -7.36 8.29 8.15
N GLY A 42 -6.57 7.93 7.15
CA GLY A 42 -5.52 6.94 7.23
C GLY A 42 -4.15 7.58 7.06
N ILE A 43 -3.20 7.19 7.90
CA ILE A 43 -1.81 7.64 7.81
C ILE A 43 -0.91 6.41 7.69
N ASP A 44 -0.24 6.30 6.57
CA ASP A 44 0.71 5.23 6.28
C ASP A 44 2.13 5.69 6.62
N LEU A 45 2.77 5.02 7.58
CA LEU A 45 4.15 5.25 7.99
C LEU A 45 5.11 4.36 7.20
N GLY A 46 5.22 4.59 5.89
CA GLY A 46 6.05 3.76 5.01
C GLY A 46 7.55 4.05 5.11
N THR A 47 8.36 3.06 4.72
CA THR A 47 9.84 3.16 4.72
C THR A 47 10.34 4.27 3.79
N ALA A 48 9.70 4.48 2.66
CA ALA A 48 10.11 5.48 1.66
C ALA A 48 9.35 6.80 1.79
N THR A 49 8.07 6.74 2.16
CA THR A 49 7.17 7.90 2.25
C THR A 49 6.17 7.71 3.39
N CYS A 50 5.88 8.79 4.11
CA CYS A 50 4.70 8.88 4.94
C CYS A 50 3.57 9.46 4.09
N ALA A 51 2.37 8.86 4.09
CA ALA A 51 1.23 9.29 3.30
C ALA A 51 -0.02 9.45 4.18
N LEU A 52 -0.86 10.44 3.86
CA LEU A 52 -2.17 10.65 4.49
C LEU A 52 -3.25 10.60 3.42
N VAL A 53 -4.32 9.87 3.72
CA VAL A 53 -5.52 9.78 2.90
C VAL A 53 -6.75 10.12 3.74
N ALA A 54 -7.55 11.07 3.28
CA ALA A 54 -8.88 11.35 3.81
C ALA A 54 -9.95 10.79 2.87
N VAL A 55 -10.95 10.13 3.43
CA VAL A 55 -12.07 9.54 2.68
C VAL A 55 -13.42 10.01 3.21
N ASP A 56 -14.46 9.92 2.37
CA ASP A 56 -15.85 10.14 2.76
C ASP A 56 -16.50 8.86 3.36
N GLN A 57 -17.81 8.93 3.69
CA GLN A 57 -18.58 7.82 4.29
C GLN A 57 -18.64 6.57 3.40
N GLU A 58 -18.52 6.73 2.09
CA GLU A 58 -18.48 5.63 1.13
C GLU A 58 -17.03 5.11 0.92
N GLY A 59 -16.06 5.65 1.65
CA GLY A 59 -14.65 5.30 1.54
C GLY A 59 -13.99 5.80 0.26
N ARG A 60 -14.53 6.86 -0.37
CA ARG A 60 -13.96 7.46 -1.58
C ARG A 60 -12.90 8.50 -1.20
N PRO A 61 -11.69 8.45 -1.79
CA PRO A 61 -10.65 9.45 -1.52
C PRO A 61 -11.11 10.88 -1.83
N LEU A 62 -10.93 11.77 -0.84
CA LEU A 62 -11.21 13.20 -0.93
C LEU A 62 -9.94 14.03 -1.04
N TRP A 63 -8.88 13.59 -0.37
CA TRP A 63 -7.59 14.24 -0.37
C TRP A 63 -6.49 13.24 -0.02
N VAL A 64 -5.34 13.39 -0.66
CA VAL A 64 -4.15 12.56 -0.45
C VAL A 64 -2.92 13.44 -0.50
N ASP A 65 -1.99 13.26 0.41
CA ASP A 65 -0.63 13.79 0.29
C ASP A 65 0.40 12.82 0.85
N SER A 66 1.66 13.03 0.49
CA SER A 66 2.76 12.22 0.99
C SER A 66 4.07 13.02 1.06
N HIS A 67 4.87 12.73 2.07
CA HIS A 67 6.21 13.28 2.23
C HIS A 67 7.25 12.15 2.27
N PRO A 68 8.42 12.34 1.62
CA PRO A 68 9.54 11.42 1.79
C PRO A 68 9.93 11.34 3.28
N THR A 69 10.24 10.15 3.75
CA THR A 69 10.75 9.94 5.09
C THR A 69 11.85 8.89 5.08
N GLY A 70 12.85 9.03 5.95
CA GLY A 70 13.85 8.00 6.26
C GLY A 70 13.71 7.50 7.70
N ALA A 71 12.59 7.87 8.33
CA ALA A 71 12.36 7.64 9.76
C ALA A 71 11.87 6.22 10.07
N ILE A 72 11.46 5.47 9.05
CA ILE A 72 10.95 4.09 9.17
C ILE A 72 11.88 3.17 8.39
N ARG A 73 12.22 2.03 8.97
CA ARG A 73 12.98 0.96 8.31
C ARG A 73 12.35 -0.38 8.62
N ASP A 74 11.93 -1.09 7.57
CA ASP A 74 11.31 -2.42 7.68
C ASP A 74 10.16 -2.46 8.71
N GLY A 75 9.32 -1.42 8.71
CA GLY A 75 8.18 -1.26 9.61
C GLY A 75 8.51 -0.82 11.05
N VAL A 76 9.80 -0.56 11.34
CA VAL A 76 10.24 -0.09 12.66
C VAL A 76 10.57 1.40 12.61
N VAL A 77 10.06 2.16 13.58
CA VAL A 77 10.40 3.58 13.75
C VAL A 77 11.84 3.70 14.23
N VAL A 78 12.75 4.17 13.38
CA VAL A 78 14.18 4.33 13.68
C VAL A 78 14.55 5.79 14.05
N ASP A 79 13.72 6.75 13.64
CA ASP A 79 13.81 8.16 14.04
C ASP A 79 12.41 8.68 14.39
N PHE A 80 12.11 8.64 15.68
CA PHE A 80 10.80 9.02 16.19
C PHE A 80 10.45 10.50 15.89
N PHE A 81 11.40 11.40 16.07
CA PHE A 81 11.15 12.82 15.86
C PHE A 81 10.94 13.16 14.39
N ALA A 82 11.72 12.59 13.50
CA ALA A 82 11.54 12.76 12.07
C ALA A 82 10.19 12.17 11.59
N ALA A 83 9.77 11.01 12.12
CA ALA A 83 8.47 10.41 11.84
C ALA A 83 7.32 11.31 12.31
N ARG A 84 7.37 11.77 13.58
CA ARG A 84 6.40 12.71 14.15
C ARG A 84 6.28 13.98 13.32
N ASP A 85 7.40 14.60 12.96
CA ASP A 85 7.40 15.87 12.22
C ASP A 85 6.85 15.70 10.79
N ALA A 86 7.07 14.53 10.17
CA ALA A 86 6.47 14.19 8.88
C ALA A 86 4.94 14.04 8.99
N VAL A 87 4.44 13.35 10.02
CA VAL A 87 3.00 13.21 10.31
C VAL A 87 2.38 14.56 10.64
N ALA A 88 3.01 15.36 11.49
CA ALA A 88 2.49 16.68 11.87
C ALA A 88 2.30 17.58 10.65
N ARG A 89 3.29 17.61 9.73
CA ARG A 89 3.16 18.37 8.47
C ARG A 89 2.00 17.88 7.62
N LEU A 90 1.84 16.56 7.44
CA LEU A 90 0.71 15.99 6.68
C LEU A 90 -0.64 16.34 7.32
N LEU A 91 -0.73 16.31 8.65
CA LEU A 91 -1.96 16.71 9.37
C LEU A 91 -2.28 18.19 9.17
N ASP A 92 -1.28 19.07 9.22
CA ASP A 92 -1.47 20.51 9.01
C ASP A 92 -1.90 20.83 7.57
N ASP A 93 -1.27 20.16 6.58
CA ASP A 93 -1.64 20.28 5.17
C ASP A 93 -3.08 19.76 4.94
N ALA A 94 -3.44 18.62 5.53
CA ALA A 94 -4.77 18.03 5.44
C ALA A 94 -5.84 18.93 6.11
N ARG A 95 -5.59 19.43 7.33
CA ARG A 95 -6.49 20.35 8.03
C ARG A 95 -6.72 21.62 7.22
N THR A 96 -5.66 22.16 6.62
CA THR A 96 -5.75 23.34 5.76
C THR A 96 -6.56 23.07 4.49
N ALA A 97 -6.30 21.95 3.79
CA ALA A 97 -6.97 21.61 2.54
C ALA A 97 -8.45 21.22 2.75
N LEU A 98 -8.74 20.52 3.84
CA LEU A 98 -10.07 19.95 4.10
C LEU A 98 -10.96 20.88 4.95
N GLY A 99 -10.36 21.78 5.74
CA GLY A 99 -11.09 22.69 6.65
C GLY A 99 -11.75 21.96 7.82
N VAL A 100 -11.15 20.86 8.30
CA VAL A 100 -11.65 20.05 9.42
C VAL A 100 -10.51 19.71 10.39
N ASP A 101 -10.85 19.50 11.65
CA ASP A 101 -9.94 18.91 12.62
C ASP A 101 -9.83 17.39 12.40
N ILE A 102 -8.67 16.84 12.72
CA ILE A 102 -8.37 15.41 12.58
C ILE A 102 -7.92 14.91 13.95
N ASP A 103 -8.88 14.45 14.75
CA ASP A 103 -8.64 13.96 16.12
C ASP A 103 -8.55 12.42 16.14
N ARG A 104 -9.04 11.77 15.09
CA ARG A 104 -9.02 10.30 14.95
C ARG A 104 -8.43 9.88 13.61
N ALA A 105 -7.45 8.94 13.64
CA ALA A 105 -6.84 8.38 12.45
C ALA A 105 -6.49 6.89 12.64
N ALA A 106 -6.37 6.16 11.54
CA ALA A 106 -5.77 4.84 11.54
C ALA A 106 -4.35 4.88 10.98
N THR A 107 -3.50 3.91 11.40
CA THR A 107 -2.20 3.66 10.80
C THR A 107 -1.94 2.16 10.69
N ALA A 108 -1.03 1.75 9.81
CA ALA A 108 -0.71 0.35 9.61
C ALA A 108 0.74 0.03 9.99
N TYR A 109 0.99 -1.26 10.18
CA TYR A 109 2.31 -1.83 10.42
C TYR A 109 2.45 -3.14 9.63
N PRO A 110 3.67 -3.57 9.25
CA PRO A 110 3.89 -4.85 8.58
C PRO A 110 3.48 -6.03 9.48
N PRO A 111 2.87 -7.09 8.93
CA PRO A 111 2.37 -8.23 9.73
C PRO A 111 3.43 -8.91 10.61
N GLY A 112 4.70 -8.93 10.16
CA GLY A 112 5.82 -9.53 10.89
C GLY A 112 6.35 -8.69 12.06
N VAL A 113 5.87 -7.45 12.22
CA VAL A 113 6.33 -6.54 13.29
C VAL A 113 5.66 -6.91 14.62
N PRO A 114 6.42 -7.09 15.71
CA PRO A 114 5.85 -7.33 17.03
C PRO A 114 4.89 -6.20 17.46
N ARG A 115 3.83 -6.53 18.20
CA ARG A 115 2.85 -5.53 18.70
C ARG A 115 3.49 -4.41 19.54
N SER A 116 4.58 -4.69 20.25
CA SER A 116 5.35 -3.68 20.98
C SER A 116 5.92 -2.61 20.04
N ASP A 117 6.43 -3.02 18.90
CA ASP A 117 7.07 -2.14 17.93
C ASP A 117 5.99 -1.42 17.08
N ALA A 118 4.88 -2.10 16.78
CA ALA A 118 3.69 -1.48 16.19
C ALA A 118 3.11 -0.36 17.06
N ALA A 119 3.23 -0.45 18.39
CA ALA A 119 2.83 0.63 19.30
C ALA A 119 3.62 1.93 19.06
N ALA A 120 4.85 1.86 18.56
CA ALA A 120 5.63 3.04 18.19
C ALA A 120 4.94 3.87 17.10
N CYS A 121 4.28 3.23 16.12
CA CYS A 121 3.50 3.91 15.10
C CYS A 121 2.34 4.71 15.71
N ARG A 122 1.64 4.13 16.69
CA ARG A 122 0.61 4.84 17.46
C ARG A 122 1.17 6.08 18.14
N PHE A 123 2.26 5.93 18.90
CA PHE A 123 2.87 7.05 19.62
C PHE A 123 3.36 8.16 18.72
N VAL A 124 3.80 7.85 17.50
CA VAL A 124 4.14 8.87 16.48
C VAL A 124 2.93 9.73 16.16
N LEU A 125 1.77 9.13 15.88
CA LEU A 125 0.55 9.86 15.53
C LEU A 125 0.01 10.65 16.74
N GLU A 126 -0.05 10.03 17.93
CA GLU A 126 -0.48 10.70 19.18
C GLU A 126 0.40 11.92 19.46
N SER A 127 1.73 11.79 19.31
CA SER A 127 2.68 12.89 19.52
C SER A 127 2.59 13.96 18.42
N ALA A 128 2.00 13.67 17.27
CA ALA A 128 1.71 14.63 16.21
C ALA A 128 0.33 15.32 16.35
N GLY A 129 -0.44 14.98 17.40
CA GLY A 129 -1.71 15.62 17.74
C GLY A 129 -2.95 14.87 17.21
N VAL A 130 -2.91 13.54 17.15
CA VAL A 130 -4.08 12.69 16.94
C VAL A 130 -4.49 12.08 18.28
N ASP A 131 -5.73 12.28 18.73
CA ASP A 131 -6.21 11.85 20.04
C ASP A 131 -6.53 10.35 20.09
N GLU A 132 -7.12 9.82 19.02
CA GLU A 132 -7.49 8.41 18.88
C GLU A 132 -6.81 7.76 17.68
N VAL A 133 -5.95 6.78 17.93
CA VAL A 133 -5.21 6.05 16.89
C VAL A 133 -5.59 4.58 16.85
N VAL A 134 -6.09 4.12 15.70
CA VAL A 134 -6.39 2.72 15.43
C VAL A 134 -5.24 2.09 14.66
N LEU A 135 -4.78 0.90 15.10
CA LEU A 135 -3.73 0.13 14.44
C LEU A 135 -4.32 -1.03 13.64
N THR A 136 -3.85 -1.20 12.42
CA THR A 136 -4.13 -2.36 11.57
C THR A 136 -2.82 -2.89 10.97
N ASP A 137 -2.82 -4.07 10.37
CA ASP A 137 -1.71 -4.48 9.53
C ASP A 137 -1.91 -4.03 8.07
N GLU A 138 -0.80 -3.92 7.32
CA GLU A 138 -0.79 -3.42 5.94
C GLU A 138 -1.65 -4.29 5.00
N VAL A 139 -1.66 -5.61 5.18
CA VAL A 139 -2.42 -6.53 4.33
C VAL A 139 -3.92 -6.43 4.62
N SER A 140 -4.33 -6.34 5.90
CA SER A 140 -5.71 -6.08 6.29
C SER A 140 -6.20 -4.73 5.78
N ALA A 141 -5.33 -3.70 5.80
CA ALA A 141 -5.63 -2.42 5.20
C ALA A 141 -5.82 -2.54 3.68
N ALA A 142 -4.91 -3.21 2.98
CA ALA A 142 -5.04 -3.43 1.54
C ALA A 142 -6.32 -4.21 1.21
N GLN A 143 -6.73 -5.18 2.04
CA GLN A 143 -8.01 -5.89 1.92
C GLN A 143 -9.21 -4.95 2.07
N ALA A 144 -9.19 -4.01 3.01
CA ALA A 144 -10.26 -3.02 3.18
C ALA A 144 -10.42 -2.13 1.93
N ALA A 145 -9.33 -1.93 1.17
CA ALA A 145 -9.36 -1.19 -0.10
C ALA A 145 -9.86 -2.04 -1.27
N LEU A 146 -9.33 -3.26 -1.45
CA LEU A 146 -9.56 -4.09 -2.64
C LEU A 146 -10.78 -4.99 -2.54
N ARG A 147 -11.15 -5.45 -1.32
CA ARG A 147 -12.27 -6.36 -1.06
C ARG A 147 -12.22 -7.62 -1.90
N VAL A 148 -11.08 -8.30 -1.85
CA VAL A 148 -10.84 -9.58 -2.52
C VAL A 148 -11.62 -10.68 -1.79
N ASP A 149 -12.42 -11.47 -2.49
CA ASP A 149 -13.15 -12.60 -1.90
C ASP A 149 -12.21 -13.82 -1.72
N ASP A 150 -11.67 -14.33 -2.81
CA ASP A 150 -10.71 -15.43 -2.83
C ASP A 150 -9.45 -14.98 -3.56
N GLY A 151 -8.30 -15.02 -2.90
CA GLY A 151 -7.06 -14.54 -3.50
C GLY A 151 -5.87 -14.53 -2.55
N VAL A 152 -4.70 -14.29 -3.09
CA VAL A 152 -3.49 -13.98 -2.34
C VAL A 152 -3.21 -12.48 -2.49
N LEU A 153 -3.39 -11.73 -1.43
CA LEU A 153 -3.13 -10.30 -1.40
C LEU A 153 -1.69 -10.06 -0.95
N VAL A 154 -0.95 -9.31 -1.73
CA VAL A 154 0.48 -9.06 -1.51
C VAL A 154 0.72 -7.56 -1.47
N ASP A 155 1.21 -7.06 -0.36
CA ASP A 155 1.71 -5.68 -0.25
C ASP A 155 3.24 -5.67 -0.32
N VAL A 156 3.78 -5.08 -1.39
CA VAL A 156 5.22 -4.90 -1.55
C VAL A 156 5.56 -3.44 -1.30
N GLY A 157 5.90 -3.17 -0.05
CA GLY A 157 6.29 -1.85 0.41
C GLY A 157 7.73 -1.48 0.07
N GLY A 158 8.27 -0.46 0.77
CA GLY A 158 9.67 -0.07 0.64
C GLY A 158 10.63 -1.09 1.25
N GLY A 159 10.31 -1.62 2.44
CA GLY A 159 11.19 -2.49 3.25
C GLY A 159 10.77 -3.96 3.28
N SER A 160 9.48 -4.26 3.22
CA SER A 160 8.94 -5.61 3.38
C SER A 160 7.97 -6.03 2.29
N THR A 161 7.63 -7.32 2.30
CA THR A 161 6.56 -7.93 1.50
C THR A 161 5.64 -8.69 2.43
N GLY A 162 4.44 -8.13 2.66
CA GLY A 162 3.36 -8.76 3.39
C GLY A 162 2.48 -9.61 2.46
N VAL A 163 2.06 -10.78 2.92
CA VAL A 163 1.20 -11.70 2.16
C VAL A 163 0.04 -12.18 3.01
N GLY A 164 -1.17 -12.00 2.52
CA GLY A 164 -2.39 -12.55 3.10
C GLY A 164 -3.10 -13.50 2.15
N VAL A 165 -3.59 -14.61 2.67
CA VAL A 165 -4.46 -15.54 1.95
C VAL A 165 -5.90 -15.28 2.35
N LEU A 166 -6.75 -15.05 1.37
CA LEU A 166 -8.15 -14.73 1.55
C LEU A 166 -9.04 -15.87 1.03
N ARG A 167 -10.05 -16.22 1.80
CA ARG A 167 -11.10 -17.19 1.43
C ARG A 167 -12.46 -16.64 1.89
N GLY A 168 -13.38 -16.43 0.94
CA GLY A 168 -14.67 -15.84 1.22
C GLY A 168 -14.60 -14.43 1.84
N GLY A 169 -13.59 -13.65 1.45
CA GLY A 169 -13.34 -12.31 2.00
C GLY A 169 -12.60 -12.25 3.34
N GLU A 170 -12.41 -13.42 3.99
CA GLU A 170 -11.72 -13.52 5.28
C GLU A 170 -10.24 -13.85 5.12
N LEU A 171 -9.40 -13.23 5.96
CA LEU A 171 -7.96 -13.47 6.02
C LEU A 171 -7.69 -14.75 6.80
N VAL A 172 -7.31 -15.82 6.11
CA VAL A 172 -7.05 -17.14 6.71
C VAL A 172 -5.57 -17.43 6.99
N ALA A 173 -4.66 -16.70 6.37
CA ALA A 173 -3.24 -16.72 6.65
C ALA A 173 -2.62 -15.33 6.42
N LEU A 174 -1.62 -14.99 7.23
CA LEU A 174 -0.91 -13.71 7.17
C LEU A 174 0.55 -13.96 7.53
N ASP A 175 1.46 -13.50 6.68
CA ASP A 175 2.91 -13.61 6.88
C ASP A 175 3.61 -12.38 6.26
N ASP A 176 4.85 -12.10 6.66
CA ASP A 176 5.65 -10.99 6.16
C ASP A 176 7.12 -11.39 6.07
N ARG A 177 7.82 -10.81 5.11
CA ARG A 177 9.27 -10.99 4.96
C ARG A 177 9.96 -9.69 4.57
N PRO A 178 11.18 -9.47 5.07
CA PRO A 178 12.04 -8.40 4.57
C PRO A 178 12.27 -8.52 3.06
N GLY A 179 12.12 -7.40 2.36
CA GLY A 179 12.32 -7.32 0.92
C GLY A 179 11.22 -6.54 0.22
N GLY A 180 11.58 -5.47 -0.45
CA GLY A 180 10.66 -4.57 -1.13
C GLY A 180 11.42 -3.62 -2.04
N GLY A 181 10.89 -2.41 -2.23
CA GLY A 181 11.42 -1.40 -3.14
C GLY A 181 12.88 -1.03 -2.90
N HIS A 182 13.29 -0.97 -1.62
CA HIS A 182 14.67 -0.67 -1.25
C HIS A 182 15.67 -1.74 -1.76
N HIS A 183 15.27 -3.02 -1.77
CA HIS A 183 16.11 -4.07 -2.34
C HIS A 183 16.28 -3.93 -3.86
N LEU A 184 15.25 -3.45 -4.55
CA LEU A 184 15.35 -3.11 -5.98
C LEU A 184 16.31 -1.95 -6.22
N ASP A 185 16.32 -0.95 -5.32
CA ASP A 185 17.27 0.17 -5.37
C ASP A 185 18.70 -0.29 -5.16
N LEU A 186 18.95 -1.17 -4.19
CA LEU A 186 20.27 -1.76 -3.94
C LEU A 186 20.78 -2.55 -5.15
N ILE A 187 19.93 -3.35 -5.80
CA ILE A 187 20.28 -4.08 -7.02
C ILE A 187 20.67 -3.11 -8.13
N LEU A 188 19.87 -2.06 -8.34
CA LEU A 188 20.13 -1.07 -9.38
C LEU A 188 21.39 -0.24 -9.09
N ALA A 189 21.57 0.20 -7.84
CA ALA A 189 22.76 0.94 -7.39
C ALA A 189 24.03 0.13 -7.63
N GLY A 190 24.01 -1.16 -7.24
CA GLY A 190 25.15 -2.06 -7.45
C GLY A 190 25.45 -2.33 -8.92
N ALA A 191 24.44 -2.53 -9.74
CA ALA A 191 24.62 -2.80 -11.16
C ALA A 191 25.14 -1.59 -11.95
N LEU A 192 24.77 -0.37 -11.53
CA LEU A 192 25.19 0.85 -12.22
C LEU A 192 26.38 1.56 -11.56
N GLY A 193 26.80 1.14 -10.36
CA GLY A 193 27.88 1.81 -9.61
C GLY A 193 27.49 3.23 -9.18
N ILE A 194 26.22 3.49 -8.83
CA ILE A 194 25.69 4.81 -8.47
C ILE A 194 25.21 4.84 -7.01
N PRO A 195 25.07 6.05 -6.40
CA PRO A 195 24.48 6.17 -5.07
C PRO A 195 23.05 5.65 -5.01
N LEU A 196 22.64 5.12 -3.85
CA LEU A 196 21.33 4.53 -3.63
C LEU A 196 20.18 5.50 -3.94
N ALA A 197 20.27 6.75 -3.48
CA ALA A 197 19.25 7.77 -3.74
C ALA A 197 19.09 8.06 -5.25
N GLU A 198 20.18 8.00 -6.01
CA GLU A 198 20.14 8.15 -7.48
C GLU A 198 19.51 6.92 -8.14
N ALA A 199 19.77 5.71 -7.64
CA ALA A 199 19.14 4.49 -8.12
C ALA A 199 17.63 4.52 -7.87
N GLU A 200 17.19 4.91 -6.67
CA GLU A 200 15.78 5.08 -6.35
C GLU A 200 15.10 6.08 -7.29
N ARG A 201 15.71 7.24 -7.49
CA ARG A 201 15.19 8.26 -8.41
C ARG A 201 15.03 7.69 -9.83
N ARG A 202 16.06 7.07 -10.39
CA ARG A 202 16.03 6.48 -11.74
C ARG A 202 14.99 5.37 -11.86
N LYS A 203 14.90 4.50 -10.86
CA LYS A 203 13.87 3.45 -10.81
C LYS A 203 12.46 4.05 -10.87
N ARG A 204 12.20 5.14 -10.14
CA ARG A 204 10.87 5.79 -10.12
C ARG A 204 10.56 6.50 -11.45
N GLU A 205 11.56 7.14 -12.06
CA GLU A 205 11.38 7.92 -13.30
C GLU A 205 11.25 7.04 -14.55
N ASP A 206 12.07 5.98 -14.65
CA ASP A 206 12.12 5.12 -15.85
C ASP A 206 12.53 3.68 -15.50
N SER A 207 11.68 2.96 -14.78
CA SER A 207 11.96 1.54 -14.44
C SER A 207 12.03 0.64 -15.66
N ALA A 208 11.41 1.01 -16.78
CA ALA A 208 11.39 0.21 -18.01
C ALA A 208 12.80 0.02 -18.57
N SER A 209 13.61 1.08 -18.58
CA SER A 209 15.02 1.01 -19.02
C SER A 209 15.89 0.09 -18.17
N TYR A 210 15.45 -0.23 -16.96
CA TYR A 210 16.18 -1.09 -16.00
C TYR A 210 15.51 -2.45 -15.75
N ALA A 211 14.49 -2.81 -16.53
CA ALA A 211 13.69 -4.02 -16.32
C ALA A 211 14.56 -5.29 -16.21
N GLY A 212 15.59 -5.42 -17.06
CA GLY A 212 16.53 -6.56 -17.02
C GLY A 212 17.34 -6.63 -15.72
N VAL A 213 17.75 -5.48 -15.19
CA VAL A 213 18.51 -5.37 -13.92
C VAL A 213 17.61 -5.64 -12.73
N LEU A 214 16.35 -5.19 -12.77
CA LEU A 214 15.39 -5.34 -11.68
C LEU A 214 14.75 -6.74 -11.62
N LYS A 215 14.75 -7.50 -12.74
CA LYS A 215 14.14 -8.81 -12.84
C LYS A 215 14.54 -9.79 -11.72
N PRO A 216 15.82 -9.98 -11.35
CA PRO A 216 16.19 -10.88 -10.25
C PRO A 216 15.58 -10.49 -8.91
N GLY A 217 15.41 -9.18 -8.65
CA GLY A 217 14.74 -8.68 -7.45
C GLY A 217 13.26 -9.04 -7.42
N LEU A 218 12.57 -8.89 -8.56
CA LEU A 218 11.15 -9.29 -8.70
C LEU A 218 10.96 -10.80 -8.59
N GLN A 219 11.90 -11.60 -9.11
CA GLN A 219 11.89 -13.07 -8.94
C GLN A 219 12.07 -13.45 -7.46
N ARG A 220 12.87 -12.71 -6.70
CA ARG A 220 12.99 -12.91 -5.25
C ARG A 220 11.68 -12.57 -4.51
N VAL A 221 10.99 -11.50 -4.90
CA VAL A 221 9.64 -11.18 -4.39
C VAL A 221 8.69 -12.34 -4.68
N ALA A 222 8.66 -12.86 -5.91
CA ALA A 222 7.84 -14.02 -6.28
C ALA A 222 8.16 -15.27 -5.44
N ALA A 223 9.43 -15.54 -5.17
CA ALA A 223 9.84 -16.64 -4.30
C ALA A 223 9.34 -16.47 -2.86
N SER A 224 9.34 -15.24 -2.34
CA SER A 224 8.76 -14.91 -1.03
C SER A 224 7.24 -15.15 -1.02
N ILE A 225 6.53 -14.64 -2.02
CA ILE A 225 5.08 -14.87 -2.19
C ILE A 225 4.77 -16.37 -2.22
N ARG A 226 5.47 -17.15 -3.05
CA ARG A 226 5.29 -18.62 -3.13
C ARG A 226 5.47 -19.29 -1.77
N SER A 227 6.47 -18.86 -1.01
CA SER A 227 6.77 -19.45 0.30
C SER A 227 5.70 -19.13 1.34
N MET A 228 5.18 -17.89 1.34
CA MET A 228 4.18 -17.41 2.31
C MET A 228 2.74 -17.80 1.96
N SER A 229 2.47 -18.16 0.67
CA SER A 229 1.13 -18.57 0.21
C SER A 229 1.02 -20.06 -0.10
N ARG A 230 1.78 -20.91 0.62
CA ARG A 230 1.69 -22.37 0.46
C ARG A 230 0.30 -22.90 0.78
N GLY A 231 -0.23 -23.77 -0.08
CA GLY A 231 -1.59 -24.30 0.04
C GLY A 231 -2.67 -23.39 -0.55
N ALA A 232 -2.24 -22.31 -1.22
CA ALA A 232 -3.11 -21.37 -1.93
C ALA A 232 -2.65 -21.15 -3.39
N GLU A 233 -2.05 -22.17 -4.00
CA GLU A 233 -1.52 -22.14 -5.37
C GLU A 233 -2.64 -22.03 -6.43
N ASP A 234 -3.86 -22.39 -6.06
CA ASP A 234 -5.07 -22.28 -6.85
C ASP A 234 -5.66 -20.86 -6.93
N LEU A 235 -5.15 -19.93 -6.11
CA LEU A 235 -5.67 -18.57 -6.01
C LEU A 235 -4.87 -17.58 -6.85
N ASP A 236 -5.57 -16.61 -7.44
CA ASP A 236 -4.96 -15.46 -8.09
C ASP A 236 -4.22 -14.57 -7.08
N VAL A 237 -3.21 -13.84 -7.55
CA VAL A 237 -2.42 -12.92 -6.74
C VAL A 237 -2.83 -11.48 -7.04
N HIS A 238 -3.04 -10.68 -6.01
CA HIS A 238 -3.37 -9.26 -6.09
C HIS A 238 -2.22 -8.44 -5.51
N LEU A 239 -1.62 -7.57 -6.31
CA LEU A 239 -0.45 -6.78 -5.92
C LEU A 239 -0.83 -5.39 -5.43
N ALA A 240 -0.44 -5.06 -4.21
CA ALA A 240 -0.47 -3.74 -3.61
C ALA A 240 0.95 -3.22 -3.36
N GLY A 241 1.06 -1.94 -3.00
CA GLY A 241 2.32 -1.30 -2.65
C GLY A 241 3.02 -0.61 -3.83
N GLY A 242 3.94 0.27 -3.48
CA GLY A 242 4.66 1.09 -4.48
C GLY A 242 5.76 0.34 -5.22
N ALA A 243 6.34 -0.70 -4.64
CA ALA A 243 7.44 -1.43 -5.24
C ALA A 243 7.04 -2.23 -6.49
N VAL A 244 5.77 -2.64 -6.59
CA VAL A 244 5.24 -3.37 -7.76
C VAL A 244 4.84 -2.46 -8.93
N MET A 245 4.98 -1.15 -8.80
CA MET A 245 4.75 -0.20 -9.89
C MET A 245 5.90 -0.15 -10.91
N VAL A 246 7.02 -0.83 -10.65
CA VAL A 246 8.09 -0.96 -11.65
C VAL A 246 7.60 -1.74 -12.87
N ALA A 247 8.10 -1.37 -14.04
CA ALA A 247 7.71 -1.97 -15.31
C ALA A 247 7.86 -3.50 -15.29
N HIS A 248 6.87 -4.19 -15.82
CA HIS A 248 6.83 -5.66 -15.92
C HIS A 248 6.81 -6.43 -14.59
N ALA A 249 6.56 -5.78 -13.45
CA ALA A 249 6.54 -6.46 -12.15
C ALA A 249 5.54 -7.63 -12.13
N ALA A 250 4.29 -7.39 -12.55
CA ALA A 250 3.26 -8.41 -12.57
C ALA A 250 3.59 -9.56 -13.53
N ASP A 251 4.16 -9.26 -14.70
CA ASP A 251 4.55 -10.28 -15.70
C ASP A 251 5.64 -11.19 -15.14
N VAL A 252 6.69 -10.59 -14.53
CA VAL A 252 7.79 -11.35 -13.96
C VAL A 252 7.32 -12.21 -12.77
N ILE A 253 6.53 -11.63 -11.88
CA ILE A 253 5.99 -12.34 -10.70
C ILE A 253 5.05 -13.46 -11.16
N GLY A 254 4.14 -13.19 -12.12
CA GLY A 254 3.21 -14.18 -12.65
C GLY A 254 3.92 -15.34 -13.35
N ALA A 255 4.93 -15.05 -14.16
CA ALA A 255 5.73 -16.08 -14.81
C ALA A 255 6.47 -16.99 -13.81
N GLU A 256 7.00 -16.42 -12.73
CA GLU A 256 7.66 -17.18 -11.67
C GLU A 256 6.68 -18.00 -10.83
N LEU A 257 5.49 -17.47 -10.54
CA LEU A 257 4.48 -18.18 -9.74
C LEU A 257 3.70 -19.21 -10.54
N GLY A 258 3.59 -19.04 -11.87
CA GLY A 258 2.82 -19.89 -12.76
C GLY A 258 1.31 -19.74 -12.60
N ARG A 259 0.83 -18.57 -12.11
CA ARG A 259 -0.58 -18.26 -11.87
C ARG A 259 -0.90 -16.79 -12.17
N PRO A 260 -2.20 -16.43 -12.33
CA PRO A 260 -2.60 -15.05 -12.62
C PRO A 260 -2.16 -14.08 -11.54
N VAL A 261 -1.69 -12.89 -11.97
CA VAL A 261 -1.29 -11.79 -11.10
C VAL A 261 -2.00 -10.52 -11.55
N HIS A 262 -2.78 -9.94 -10.65
CA HIS A 262 -3.50 -8.70 -10.86
C HIS A 262 -2.68 -7.52 -10.32
N ALA A 263 -2.26 -6.64 -11.23
CA ALA A 263 -1.68 -5.34 -10.89
C ALA A 263 -2.73 -4.24 -11.04
N TYR A 264 -2.65 -3.25 -10.19
CA TYR A 264 -3.57 -2.12 -10.17
C TYR A 264 -2.83 -0.83 -10.54
N PRO A 265 -3.44 0.08 -11.33
CA PRO A 265 -2.87 1.40 -11.53
C PRO A 265 -2.80 2.12 -10.18
N HIS A 266 -1.71 2.85 -9.95
CA HIS A 266 -1.51 3.59 -8.70
C HIS A 266 -1.56 2.72 -7.43
N SER A 267 -1.04 1.49 -7.49
CA SER A 267 -1.08 0.52 -6.39
C SER A 267 -0.47 1.02 -5.07
N LEU A 268 0.37 2.06 -5.13
CA LEU A 268 0.90 2.74 -3.94
C LEU A 268 -0.20 3.35 -3.03
N PHE A 269 -1.40 3.62 -3.56
CA PHE A 269 -2.51 4.17 -2.78
C PHE A 269 -3.42 3.10 -2.17
N ILE A 270 -3.25 1.82 -2.50
CA ILE A 270 -4.12 0.73 -1.99
C ILE A 270 -4.08 0.72 -0.46
N THR A 271 -2.92 0.54 0.12
CA THR A 271 -2.74 0.45 1.57
C THR A 271 -3.12 1.75 2.29
N PRO A 272 -2.67 2.95 1.87
CA PRO A 272 -3.11 4.21 2.50
C PRO A 272 -4.63 4.44 2.46
N VAL A 273 -5.31 4.17 1.34
CA VAL A 273 -6.78 4.24 1.25
C VAL A 273 -7.42 3.20 2.16
N GLY A 274 -6.89 1.98 2.17
CA GLY A 274 -7.36 0.90 3.02
C GLY A 274 -7.27 1.23 4.50
N ILE A 275 -6.15 1.82 4.94
CA ILE A 275 -5.97 2.28 6.32
C ILE A 275 -7.14 3.22 6.72
N ALA A 276 -7.46 4.23 5.90
CA ALA A 276 -8.59 5.11 6.17
C ALA A 276 -9.91 4.33 6.24
N ARG A 277 -10.14 3.37 5.34
CA ARG A 277 -11.37 2.55 5.28
C ARG A 277 -11.56 1.63 6.48
N THR A 278 -10.51 1.29 7.23
CA THR A 278 -10.65 0.48 8.46
C THR A 278 -11.39 1.21 9.59
N LEU A 279 -11.62 2.51 9.45
CA LEU A 279 -12.38 3.32 10.41
C LEU A 279 -13.87 3.46 10.06
N LEU A 280 -14.31 2.99 8.89
CA LEU A 280 -15.70 3.02 8.44
C LEU A 280 -16.43 1.73 8.81
#